data_b32e587f1ae17d471ee23d82642fc569
#
_entry.id   b32e587f1ae17d471ee23d82642fc569
#
_cell.length_a   1.000
_cell.length_b   1.000
_cell.length_c   1.000
_cell.angle_alpha   90.00
_cell.angle_beta   90.00
_cell.angle_gamma   90.00
#
_symmetry.space_group_name_H-M   'P 1'
#
loop_
_entity.id
_entity.type
_entity.pdbx_description
1 polymer ?
#
loop_
_entity_poly.entity_id
_entity_poly.type
_entity_poly.pdbx_seq_one_letter_code
_entity_poly.pdbx_strand_id
1 'polypeptide(L)'
;MYKAFYKEGILTDRAPITTHILDTSTGRPAAGVSLTLFGPEGKITVGVTDVDGRVTKWQDAFELQSGKYRIEFEVEAYFAEKQSASFYEDVHISFRVQDTSEHYHVPLLLSAFGYSTYRGS
;
A
#
# COMPACT_ATOMS: atom_id res chain seq x y z
N MET A 1 -14.43 13.18 0.45
CA MET A 1 -15.34 12.81 1.56
C MET A 1 -14.86 11.55 2.24
N TYR A 2 -14.85 11.54 3.54
CA TYR A 2 -14.48 10.38 4.33
C TYR A 2 -15.56 9.29 4.26
N LYS A 3 -15.15 8.05 4.06
CA LYS A 3 -16.06 6.90 4.09
C LYS A 3 -15.58 5.92 5.16
N ALA A 4 -16.52 5.37 5.89
CA ALA A 4 -16.25 4.37 6.93
C ALA A 4 -16.28 2.96 6.34
N PHE A 5 -15.60 2.05 7.00
CA PHE A 5 -15.51 0.65 6.61
C PHE A 5 -16.10 -0.24 7.68
N TYR A 6 -16.59 -1.41 7.28
CA TYR A 6 -17.12 -2.42 8.19
C TYR A 6 -16.36 -3.71 8.05
N LYS A 7 -16.03 -4.32 9.18
CA LYS A 7 -15.45 -5.65 9.25
C LYS A 7 -16.12 -6.40 10.38
N GLU A 8 -16.69 -7.57 10.06
CA GLU A 8 -17.38 -8.42 11.03
C GLU A 8 -18.44 -7.66 11.84
N GLY A 9 -19.18 -6.76 11.17
CA GLY A 9 -20.22 -5.97 11.82
C GLY A 9 -19.68 -4.81 12.65
N ILE A 10 -18.38 -4.58 12.69
CA ILE A 10 -17.75 -3.51 13.45
C ILE A 10 -17.31 -2.41 12.49
N LEU A 11 -17.77 -1.18 12.78
CA LEU A 11 -17.33 -0.01 12.03
C LEU A 11 -15.86 0.26 12.31
N THR A 12 -15.07 0.47 11.28
CA THR A 12 -13.65 0.78 11.40
C THR A 12 -13.26 1.91 10.45
N ASP A 13 -12.27 2.70 10.87
CA ASP A 13 -11.68 3.76 10.05
C ASP A 13 -10.65 3.21 9.08
N ARG A 14 -10.22 1.95 9.29
CA ARG A 14 -9.16 1.34 8.54
C ARG A 14 -9.70 0.59 7.34
N ALA A 15 -9.08 0.78 6.17
CA ALA A 15 -9.42 0.03 4.98
C ALA A 15 -9.09 -1.45 5.16
N PRO A 16 -9.73 -2.35 4.38
CA PRO A 16 -9.44 -3.79 4.46
C PRO A 16 -8.03 -4.15 3.98
N ILE A 17 -7.41 -3.30 3.17
CA ILE A 17 -6.01 -3.45 2.74
C ILE A 17 -5.27 -2.20 3.16
N THR A 18 -4.13 -2.37 3.82
CA THR A 18 -3.28 -1.26 4.26
C THR A 18 -1.83 -1.55 3.90
N THR A 19 -0.99 -0.53 3.91
CA THR A 19 0.43 -0.67 3.64
C THR A 19 1.24 0.26 4.54
N HIS A 20 2.53 -0.02 4.64
CA HIS A 20 3.47 0.79 5.40
C HIS A 20 4.83 0.67 4.70
N ILE A 21 5.42 1.80 4.35
CA ILE A 21 6.72 1.82 3.68
C ILE A 21 7.78 2.35 4.62
N LEU A 22 8.81 1.54 4.85
CA LEU A 22 10.02 1.95 5.56
C LEU A 22 11.13 2.15 4.53
N ASP A 23 11.72 3.34 4.52
CA ASP A 23 12.92 3.61 3.74
C ASP A 23 14.12 3.10 4.55
N THR A 24 14.66 1.94 4.13
CA THR A 24 15.72 1.28 4.89
C THR A 24 17.07 1.98 4.76
N SER A 25 17.23 2.87 3.78
CA SER A 25 18.47 3.64 3.67
C SER A 25 18.55 4.77 4.70
N THR A 26 17.42 5.22 5.23
CA THR A 26 17.38 6.26 6.26
C THR A 26 16.89 5.74 7.60
N GLY A 27 16.22 4.58 7.62
CA GLY A 27 15.57 4.05 8.81
C GLY A 27 14.28 4.78 9.17
N ARG A 28 13.72 5.55 8.26
CA ARG A 28 12.53 6.38 8.49
C ARG A 28 11.39 5.98 7.56
N PRO A 29 10.14 6.28 7.96
CA PRO A 29 9.00 6.06 7.08
C PRO A 29 9.13 6.81 5.76
N ALA A 30 8.67 6.22 4.68
CA ALA A 30 8.66 6.86 3.36
C ALA A 30 7.31 7.57 3.15
N ALA A 31 7.29 8.87 3.41
CA ALA A 31 6.10 9.70 3.23
C ALA A 31 5.99 10.20 1.79
N GLY A 32 4.77 10.41 1.34
CA GLY A 32 4.53 11.03 0.02
C GLY A 32 4.69 10.09 -1.16
N VAL A 33 4.68 8.78 -0.94
CA VAL A 33 4.75 7.80 -2.02
C VAL A 33 3.34 7.58 -2.57
N SER A 34 3.17 7.81 -3.87
CA SER A 34 1.91 7.53 -4.55
C SER A 34 1.81 6.05 -4.88
N LEU A 35 0.61 5.50 -4.74
CA LEU A 35 0.39 4.09 -5.07
C LEU A 35 -1.02 3.86 -5.59
N THR A 36 -1.18 2.77 -6.32
CA THR A 36 -2.44 2.36 -6.92
C THR A 36 -2.75 0.94 -6.50
N LEU A 37 -4.01 0.70 -6.13
CA LEU A 37 -4.49 -0.62 -5.77
C LEU A 37 -5.33 -1.20 -6.90
N PHE A 38 -4.99 -2.41 -7.30
CA PHE A 38 -5.74 -3.18 -8.30
C PHE A 38 -6.31 -4.42 -7.63
N GLY A 39 -7.51 -4.77 -8.04
CA GLY A 39 -8.18 -5.98 -7.59
C GLY A 39 -8.42 -6.95 -8.75
N PRO A 40 -9.23 -7.99 -8.52
CA PRO A 40 -9.48 -9.00 -9.56
C PRO A 40 -10.07 -8.45 -10.85
N GLU A 41 -10.76 -7.32 -10.78
CA GLU A 41 -11.43 -6.73 -11.95
C GLU A 41 -10.77 -5.45 -12.45
N GLY A 42 -9.57 -5.13 -11.96
CA GLY A 42 -8.82 -3.96 -12.41
C GLY A 42 -8.59 -2.93 -11.32
N LYS A 43 -8.27 -1.71 -11.72
CA LYS A 43 -7.97 -0.62 -10.79
C LYS A 43 -9.15 -0.33 -9.87
N ILE A 44 -8.84 -0.22 -8.57
CA ILE A 44 -9.85 0.09 -7.55
C ILE A 44 -9.71 1.54 -7.08
N THR A 45 -8.52 1.94 -6.63
CA THR A 45 -8.32 3.22 -5.98
C THR A 45 -6.84 3.59 -5.94
N VAL A 46 -6.57 4.80 -5.47
CA VAL A 46 -5.21 5.31 -5.31
C VAL A 46 -5.02 5.81 -3.88
N GLY A 47 -3.76 5.96 -3.48
CA GLY A 47 -3.43 6.51 -2.19
C GLY A 47 -2.05 7.15 -2.21
N VAL A 48 -1.71 7.84 -1.12
CA VAL A 48 -0.40 8.44 -0.91
C VAL A 48 -0.02 8.17 0.54
N THR A 49 1.21 7.73 0.78
CA THR A 49 1.64 7.47 2.15
C THR A 49 1.68 8.75 2.96
N ASP A 50 1.27 8.65 4.21
CA ASP A 50 1.26 9.76 5.15
C ASP A 50 2.65 9.95 5.79
N VAL A 51 2.75 10.84 6.78
CA VAL A 51 4.00 11.14 7.47
C VAL A 51 4.61 9.90 8.14
N ASP A 52 3.79 8.91 8.47
CA ASP A 52 4.24 7.66 9.06
C ASP A 52 4.52 6.58 8.00
N GLY A 53 4.48 6.94 6.72
CA GLY A 53 4.69 6.00 5.62
C GLY A 53 3.54 5.04 5.39
N ARG A 54 2.36 5.34 5.90
CA ARG A 54 1.20 4.43 5.87
C ARG A 54 0.10 4.89 4.93
N VAL A 55 -0.60 3.91 4.37
CA VAL A 55 -1.91 4.12 3.77
C VAL A 55 -2.88 3.25 4.56
N THR A 56 -3.68 3.86 5.41
CA THR A 56 -4.72 3.19 6.18
C THR A 56 -6.10 3.44 5.61
N LYS A 57 -6.20 4.47 4.77
CA LYS A 57 -7.41 4.83 4.04
C LYS A 57 -7.00 5.21 2.63
N TRP A 58 -7.73 4.70 1.67
CA TRP A 58 -7.52 5.02 0.25
C TRP A 58 -8.46 6.14 -0.17
N GLN A 59 -8.25 6.67 -1.37
CA GLN A 59 -9.13 7.72 -1.88
C GLN A 59 -10.59 7.27 -1.93
N ASP A 60 -10.83 6.01 -2.29
CA ASP A 60 -12.18 5.45 -2.39
C ASP A 60 -12.32 4.25 -1.46
N ALA A 61 -13.51 4.10 -0.88
CA ALA A 61 -13.85 2.91 -0.12
C ALA A 61 -14.13 1.75 -1.07
N PHE A 62 -13.85 0.53 -0.64
CA PHE A 62 -14.10 -0.67 -1.44
C PHE A 62 -14.32 -1.85 -0.51
N GLU A 63 -14.94 -2.90 -1.07
CA GLU A 63 -15.13 -4.17 -0.36
C GLU A 63 -14.20 -5.20 -0.96
N LEU A 64 -13.68 -6.09 -0.11
CA LEU A 64 -12.83 -7.17 -0.57
C LEU A 64 -13.61 -8.20 -1.38
N GLN A 65 -12.98 -8.68 -2.43
CA GLN A 65 -13.40 -9.87 -3.18
C GLN A 65 -12.28 -10.88 -3.04
N SER A 66 -12.60 -12.16 -3.08
CA SER A 66 -11.53 -13.15 -3.17
C SER A 66 -10.90 -13.09 -4.55
N GLY A 67 -9.56 -13.24 -4.59
CA GLY A 67 -8.84 -13.20 -5.84
C GLY A 67 -7.50 -12.49 -5.71
N LYS A 68 -6.96 -12.10 -6.85
CA LYS A 68 -5.63 -11.50 -6.94
C LYS A 68 -5.72 -9.98 -6.84
N TYR A 69 -4.93 -9.43 -5.93
CA TYR A 69 -4.75 -7.99 -5.77
C TYR A 69 -3.31 -7.62 -6.10
N ARG A 70 -3.10 -6.35 -6.44
CA ARG A 70 -1.76 -5.81 -6.71
C ARG A 70 -1.70 -4.37 -6.23
N ILE A 71 -0.61 -4.03 -5.54
CA ILE A 71 -0.30 -2.64 -5.22
C ILE A 71 0.89 -2.23 -6.08
N GLU A 72 0.77 -1.09 -6.76
CA GLU A 72 1.85 -0.48 -7.51
C GLU A 72 2.32 0.76 -6.79
N PHE A 73 3.59 0.76 -6.36
CA PHE A 73 4.22 1.86 -5.63
C PHE A 73 5.11 2.65 -6.57
N GLU A 74 4.91 3.96 -6.65
CA GLU A 74 5.70 4.83 -7.52
C GLU A 74 6.98 5.26 -6.79
N VAL A 75 7.93 4.36 -6.71
CA VAL A 75 9.13 4.57 -5.89
C VAL A 75 10.17 5.46 -6.56
N GLU A 76 10.22 5.49 -7.90
CA GLU A 76 11.16 6.35 -8.61
C GLU A 76 10.92 7.81 -8.30
N ALA A 77 9.66 8.25 -8.29
CA ALA A 77 9.30 9.63 -7.98
C ALA A 77 9.71 10.00 -6.55
N TYR A 78 9.54 9.07 -5.61
CA TYR A 78 9.95 9.29 -4.22
C TYR A 78 11.45 9.55 -4.12
N PHE A 79 12.27 8.70 -4.77
CA PHE A 79 13.72 8.85 -4.72
C PHE A 79 14.19 10.07 -5.51
N ALA A 80 13.52 10.41 -6.62
CA ALA A 80 13.86 11.58 -7.41
C ALA A 80 13.71 12.87 -6.59
N GLU A 81 12.68 12.99 -5.77
CA GLU A 81 12.51 14.15 -4.89
C GLU A 81 13.63 14.25 -3.86
N LYS A 82 14.22 13.13 -3.47
CA LYS A 82 15.36 13.10 -2.56
C LYS A 82 16.68 13.23 -3.28
N GLN A 83 16.67 13.47 -4.59
CA GLN A 83 17.87 13.55 -5.42
C GLN A 83 18.72 12.29 -5.32
N SER A 84 18.07 11.15 -5.22
CA SER A 84 18.70 9.84 -5.13
C SER A 84 18.37 9.03 -6.37
N ALA A 85 19.35 8.27 -6.86
CA ALA A 85 19.11 7.31 -7.94
C ALA A 85 18.25 6.15 -7.41
N SER A 86 17.47 5.56 -8.29
CA SER A 86 16.69 4.37 -7.98
C SER A 86 16.86 3.37 -9.13
N PHE A 87 17.14 2.12 -8.77
CA PHE A 87 17.24 1.07 -9.78
C PHE A 87 15.86 0.66 -10.30
N TYR A 88 14.88 0.63 -9.40
CA TYR A 88 13.50 0.25 -9.75
C TYR A 88 12.70 1.49 -10.12
N GLU A 89 11.93 1.40 -11.21
CA GLU A 89 11.00 2.47 -11.59
C GLU A 89 9.78 2.43 -10.68
N ASP A 90 9.12 1.27 -10.63
CA ASP A 90 7.98 1.03 -9.77
C ASP A 90 8.17 -0.30 -9.04
N VAL A 91 7.48 -0.46 -7.92
CA VAL A 91 7.42 -1.75 -7.24
C VAL A 91 5.99 -2.25 -7.32
N HIS A 92 5.81 -3.45 -7.85
CA HIS A 92 4.50 -4.09 -7.96
C HIS A 92 4.48 -5.30 -7.05
N ILE A 93 3.54 -5.33 -6.11
CA ILE A 93 3.37 -6.46 -5.20
C ILE A 93 2.01 -7.07 -5.45
N SER A 94 2.03 -8.33 -5.91
CA SER A 94 0.80 -9.10 -6.09
C SER A 94 0.61 -10.03 -4.91
N PHE A 95 -0.63 -10.12 -4.44
CA PHE A 95 -0.96 -10.99 -3.30
C PHE A 95 -2.38 -11.53 -3.48
N ARG A 96 -2.69 -12.55 -2.68
CA ARG A 96 -3.98 -13.23 -2.77
C ARG A 96 -4.85 -12.89 -1.58
N VAL A 97 -6.09 -12.52 -1.86
CA VAL A 97 -7.14 -12.43 -0.85
C VAL A 97 -8.00 -13.69 -0.97
N GLN A 98 -7.94 -14.55 0.03
CA GLN A 98 -8.77 -15.76 0.10
C GLN A 98 -9.98 -15.53 1.00
N ASP A 99 -9.74 -15.01 2.19
CA ASP A 99 -10.77 -14.76 3.18
C ASP A 99 -11.09 -13.29 3.22
N THR A 100 -12.28 -12.92 2.76
CA THR A 100 -12.70 -11.52 2.69
C THR A 100 -13.06 -10.93 4.05
N SER A 101 -13.08 -11.73 5.11
CA SER A 101 -13.31 -11.24 6.48
C SER A 101 -12.01 -10.81 7.16
N GLU A 102 -10.85 -11.16 6.62
CA GLU A 102 -9.57 -10.79 7.20
C GLU A 102 -9.09 -9.43 6.71
N HIS A 103 -8.21 -8.83 7.51
CA HIS A 103 -7.49 -7.62 7.13
C HIS A 103 -6.15 -8.02 6.48
N TYR A 104 -5.76 -7.29 5.45
CA TYR A 104 -4.51 -7.56 4.73
C TYR A 104 -3.59 -6.35 4.84
N HIS A 105 -2.46 -6.54 5.49
CA HIS A 105 -1.44 -5.50 5.64
C HIS A 105 -0.21 -5.92 4.84
N VAL A 106 0.24 -5.06 3.93
CA VAL A 106 1.32 -5.34 2.99
C VAL A 106 2.44 -4.32 3.20
N PRO A 107 3.40 -4.59 4.09
CA PRO A 107 4.53 -3.69 4.30
C PRO A 107 5.52 -3.74 3.14
N LEU A 108 6.21 -2.63 2.92
CA LEU A 108 7.29 -2.53 1.95
C LEU A 108 8.55 -2.01 2.63
N LEU A 109 9.63 -2.78 2.60
CA LEU A 109 10.96 -2.35 3.03
C LEU A 109 11.70 -1.92 1.77
N LEU A 110 11.99 -0.63 1.66
CA LEU A 110 12.41 -0.02 0.41
C LEU A 110 13.79 0.63 0.53
N SER A 111 14.66 0.36 -0.44
CA SER A 111 15.89 1.12 -0.64
C SER A 111 16.00 1.46 -2.13
N ALA A 112 17.01 2.25 -2.50
CA ALA A 112 17.20 2.67 -3.88
C ALA A 112 17.49 1.49 -4.83
N PHE A 113 18.02 0.38 -4.33
CA PHE A 113 18.47 -0.75 -5.14
C PHE A 113 17.87 -2.08 -4.73
N GLY A 114 16.89 -2.09 -3.84
CA GLY A 114 16.26 -3.34 -3.41
C GLY A 114 15.03 -3.10 -2.59
N TYR A 115 14.23 -4.14 -2.44
CA TYR A 115 13.06 -4.07 -1.57
C TYR A 115 12.68 -5.47 -1.12
N SER A 116 11.93 -5.52 -0.03
CA SER A 116 11.31 -6.76 0.40
C SER A 116 9.91 -6.46 0.92
N THR A 117 9.10 -7.49 0.98
CA THR A 117 7.72 -7.39 1.44
C THR A 117 7.34 -8.68 2.18
N TYR A 118 6.32 -8.59 2.98
CA TYR A 118 5.79 -9.75 3.71
C TYR A 118 4.35 -9.47 4.08
N ARG A 119 3.63 -10.47 4.55
CA ARG A 119 2.30 -10.23 5.09
C ARG A 119 2.44 -9.76 6.53
N GLY A 120 2.07 -8.51 6.79
CA GLY A 120 2.04 -7.95 8.13
C GLY A 120 0.83 -8.42 8.92
N SER A 121 0.86 -8.20 10.20
CA SER A 121 -0.26 -8.54 11.09
C SER A 121 -1.22 -7.38 11.32
#